data_d4f6762937fcfbde00f78b68a982a78f
#
_entry.id   d4f6762937fcfbde00f78b68a982a78f
#
_cell.length_a   1.000
_cell.length_b   1.000
_cell.length_c   1.000
_cell.angle_alpha   90.00
_cell.angle_beta   90.00
_cell.angle_gamma   90.00
#
_symmetry.space_group_name_H-M   'P 1'
#
loop_
_entity.id
_entity.type
_entity.pdbx_description
1 polymer ?
#
loop_
_entity_poly.entity_id
_entity_poly.type
_entity_poly.pdbx_seq_one_letter_code
_entity_poly.pdbx_strand_id
1 'polypeptide(L)'
;YNPKALRASMGALLRIPVLRCQLQDLFCTLQKHNIPTFASVPDRSAMPVGQAYFQNGAAMLIGNEGSGLPDAVIAQCDRKITIPMRGKAESLNAAVAASILMYEMIR
;
A
#
# COMPACT_ATOMS: atom_id res chain seq x y z
N TYR A 1 11.85 -16.80 -0.47
CA TYR A 1 10.50 -16.90 -1.04
C TYR A 1 9.81 -18.17 -0.59
N ASN A 2 8.55 -18.04 -0.20
CA ASN A 2 7.71 -19.20 0.15
C ASN A 2 7.30 -19.92 -1.14
N PRO A 3 7.52 -21.25 -1.27
CA PRO A 3 7.16 -21.95 -2.50
C PRO A 3 5.69 -21.84 -2.87
N LYS A 4 4.80 -21.80 -1.88
CA LYS A 4 3.36 -21.62 -2.11
C LYS A 4 3.08 -20.24 -2.70
N ALA A 5 3.73 -19.20 -2.20
CA ALA A 5 3.58 -17.85 -2.71
C ALA A 5 4.14 -17.74 -4.14
N LEU A 6 5.25 -18.38 -4.42
CA LEU A 6 5.80 -18.40 -5.78
C LEU A 6 4.83 -19.01 -6.77
N ARG A 7 4.21 -20.14 -6.40
CA ARG A 7 3.21 -20.78 -7.27
C ARG A 7 1.98 -19.93 -7.44
N ALA A 8 1.50 -19.33 -6.35
CA ALA A 8 0.31 -18.47 -6.40
C ALA A 8 0.54 -17.22 -7.23
N SER A 9 1.76 -16.71 -7.28
CA SER A 9 2.11 -15.52 -8.05
C SER A 9 2.25 -15.79 -9.55
N MET A 10 2.26 -17.04 -9.97
CA MET A 10 2.44 -17.43 -11.37
C MET A 10 3.72 -16.84 -11.98
N GLY A 11 4.78 -16.75 -11.19
CA GLY A 11 6.06 -16.23 -11.63
C GLY A 11 6.22 -14.71 -11.49
N ALA A 12 5.20 -13.99 -11.03
CA ALA A 12 5.30 -12.54 -10.88
C ALA A 12 6.43 -12.14 -9.93
N LEU A 13 6.66 -12.92 -8.86
CA LEU A 13 7.74 -12.66 -7.90
C LEU A 13 9.13 -12.72 -8.54
N LEU A 14 9.27 -13.37 -9.70
CA LEU A 14 10.53 -13.44 -10.42
C LEU A 14 10.72 -12.29 -11.41
N ARG A 15 9.69 -11.46 -11.62
CA ARG A 15 9.70 -10.38 -12.59
C ARG A 15 9.87 -9.00 -11.96
N ILE A 16 9.57 -8.88 -10.68
CA ILE A 16 9.68 -7.62 -9.95
C ILE A 16 10.61 -7.81 -8.76
N PRO A 17 11.35 -6.78 -8.38
CA PRO A 17 12.18 -6.85 -7.18
C PRO A 17 11.31 -7.01 -5.94
N VAL A 18 11.61 -8.02 -5.12
CA VAL A 18 10.96 -8.23 -3.83
C VAL A 18 12.05 -8.24 -2.78
N LEU A 19 11.99 -7.28 -1.86
CA LEU A 19 13.03 -7.08 -0.85
C LEU A 19 12.41 -7.13 0.54
N ARG A 20 13.18 -7.67 1.49
CA ARG A 20 12.86 -7.53 2.91
C ARG A 20 13.70 -6.42 3.50
N CYS A 21 13.09 -5.57 4.29
CA CYS A 21 13.81 -4.47 4.93
C CYS A 21 13.11 -4.08 6.22
N GLN A 22 13.84 -3.34 7.05
CA GLN A 22 13.25 -2.71 8.21
C GLN A 22 12.45 -1.51 7.75
N LEU A 23 11.24 -1.36 8.27
CA LEU A 23 10.34 -0.30 7.84
C LEU A 23 10.94 1.08 8.07
N GLN A 24 11.63 1.27 9.19
CA GLN A 24 12.26 2.55 9.51
C GLN A 24 13.33 2.92 8.48
N ASP A 25 14.12 1.96 8.04
CA ASP A 25 15.12 2.18 7.00
C ASP A 25 14.47 2.55 5.68
N LEU A 26 13.34 1.92 5.37
CA LEU A 26 12.58 2.23 4.16
C LEU A 26 12.07 3.66 4.19
N PHE A 27 11.48 4.10 5.31
CA PHE A 27 11.00 5.47 5.44
C PHE A 27 12.13 6.49 5.26
N CYS A 28 13.29 6.22 5.83
CA CYS A 28 14.46 7.09 5.65
C CYS A 28 14.87 7.19 4.20
N THR A 29 14.91 6.07 3.49
CA THR A 29 15.28 6.04 2.07
C THR A 29 14.26 6.79 1.21
N LEU A 30 12.97 6.56 1.46
CA LEU A 30 11.91 7.21 0.70
C LEU A 30 11.94 8.74 0.91
N GLN A 31 12.14 9.16 2.15
CA GLN A 31 12.24 10.59 2.47
C GLN A 31 13.45 11.22 1.79
N LYS A 32 14.58 10.52 1.80
CA LYS A 32 15.81 11.00 1.18
C LYS A 32 15.64 11.23 -0.33
N HIS A 33 14.83 10.41 -0.99
CA HIS A 33 14.58 10.51 -2.41
C HIS A 33 13.30 11.30 -2.75
N ASN A 34 12.69 11.92 -1.75
CA ASN A 34 11.46 12.71 -1.91
C ASN A 34 10.30 11.91 -2.51
N ILE A 35 10.20 10.64 -2.13
CA ILE A 35 9.10 9.77 -2.56
C ILE A 35 8.00 9.84 -1.51
N PRO A 36 6.81 10.34 -1.86
CA PRO A 36 5.71 10.44 -0.90
C PRO A 36 5.20 9.07 -0.49
N THR A 37 4.80 8.96 0.77
CA THR A 37 4.27 7.72 1.34
C THR A 37 2.78 7.86 1.62
N PHE A 38 2.03 6.84 1.25
CA PHE A 38 0.59 6.80 1.44
C PHE A 38 0.24 5.58 2.27
N ALA A 39 -0.53 5.79 3.32
CA ALA A 39 -1.06 4.69 4.13
C ALA A 39 -2.47 4.35 3.65
N SER A 40 -2.68 3.10 3.25
CA SER A 40 -4.00 2.61 2.88
C SER A 40 -4.76 2.25 4.15
N VAL A 41 -5.87 2.93 4.39
CA VAL A 41 -6.67 2.75 5.60
C VAL A 41 -8.15 2.63 5.25
N PRO A 42 -8.96 1.95 6.08
CA PRO A 42 -10.40 1.85 5.84
C PRO A 42 -11.19 3.09 6.29
N ASP A 43 -10.52 4.11 6.75
CA ASP A 43 -11.12 5.33 7.29
C ASP A 43 -11.78 6.14 6.18
N ARG A 44 -13.08 6.36 6.29
CA ARG A 44 -13.84 7.12 5.29
C ARG A 44 -13.46 8.60 5.24
N SER A 45 -12.81 9.11 6.27
CA SER A 45 -12.32 10.48 6.28
C SER A 45 -11.01 10.65 5.53
N ALA A 46 -10.34 9.57 5.18
CA ALA A 46 -9.10 9.62 4.39
C ALA A 46 -9.42 10.02 2.95
N MET A 47 -8.39 10.51 2.24
CA MET A 47 -8.55 10.92 0.85
C MET A 47 -8.92 9.71 -0.01
N PRO A 48 -9.99 9.78 -0.83
CA PRO A 48 -10.25 8.73 -1.80
C PRO A 48 -9.09 8.58 -2.78
N VAL A 49 -8.74 7.33 -3.11
CA VAL A 49 -7.57 7.06 -3.96
C VAL A 49 -7.69 7.73 -5.33
N GLY A 50 -8.88 7.87 -5.86
CA GLY A 50 -9.09 8.51 -7.16
C GLY A 50 -8.75 9.99 -7.20
N GLN A 51 -8.59 10.62 -6.04
CA GLN A 51 -8.21 12.03 -5.92
C GLN A 51 -6.72 12.23 -5.69
N ALA A 52 -5.95 11.16 -5.56
CA ALA A 52 -4.53 11.26 -5.27
C ALA A 52 -3.71 11.38 -6.56
N TYR A 53 -2.57 12.06 -6.46
CA TYR A 53 -1.61 12.18 -7.55
C TYR A 53 -0.38 11.35 -7.28
N PHE A 54 0.02 10.56 -8.28
CA PHE A 54 1.17 9.66 -8.15
C PHE A 54 2.22 9.87 -9.25
N GLN A 55 2.24 11.04 -9.88
CA GLN A 55 3.01 11.27 -11.11
C GLN A 55 4.53 11.09 -10.96
N ASN A 56 5.07 11.43 -9.80
CA ASN A 56 6.52 11.41 -9.59
C ASN A 56 6.96 10.22 -8.73
N GLY A 57 6.16 9.16 -8.75
CA GLY A 57 6.40 8.00 -7.92
C GLY A 57 5.75 8.14 -6.56
N ALA A 58 5.51 7.01 -5.93
CA ALA A 58 4.88 6.96 -4.61
C ALA A 58 5.13 5.61 -3.98
N ALA A 59 5.13 5.57 -2.67
CA ALA A 59 5.17 4.32 -1.91
C ALA A 59 3.82 4.12 -1.22
N MET A 60 3.21 2.98 -1.47
CA MET A 60 1.92 2.63 -0.90
C MET A 60 2.12 1.60 0.18
N LEU A 61 1.70 1.92 1.40
CA LEU A 61 1.77 1.00 2.53
C LEU A 61 0.42 0.33 2.73
N ILE A 62 0.44 -0.99 2.81
CA ILE A 62 -0.74 -1.81 2.94
C ILE A 62 -0.58 -2.68 4.16
N GLY A 63 -1.55 -2.64 5.06
CA GLY A 63 -1.52 -3.43 6.28
C GLY A 63 -2.00 -4.85 6.06
N ASN A 64 -1.88 -5.68 7.10
CA ASN A 64 -2.41 -7.03 7.04
C ASN A 64 -3.93 -7.03 7.16
N GLU A 65 -4.54 -8.16 6.86
CA GLU A 65 -6.01 -8.29 6.81
C GLU A 65 -6.68 -8.19 8.18
N GLY A 66 -5.97 -8.53 9.24
CA GLY A 66 -6.55 -8.55 10.57
C GLY A 66 -6.54 -7.20 11.26
N SER A 67 -5.37 -6.61 11.39
CA SER A 67 -5.18 -5.39 12.20
C SER A 67 -4.87 -4.15 11.38
N GLY A 68 -4.64 -4.27 10.07
CA GLY A 68 -4.25 -3.16 9.23
C GLY A 68 -2.84 -2.65 9.56
N LEU A 69 -2.58 -1.40 9.22
CA LEU A 69 -1.31 -0.76 9.55
C LEU A 69 -1.33 -0.28 11.01
N PRO A 70 -0.22 -0.44 11.75
CA PRO A 70 -0.12 0.15 13.08
C PRO A 70 -0.25 1.68 13.03
N ASP A 71 -0.85 2.27 14.06
CA ASP A 71 -1.04 3.73 14.12
C ASP A 71 0.29 4.48 14.01
N ALA A 72 1.35 3.96 14.62
CA ALA A 72 2.67 4.58 14.56
C ALA A 72 3.21 4.63 13.12
N VAL A 73 2.89 3.64 12.31
CA VAL A 73 3.30 3.60 10.91
C VAL A 73 2.48 4.60 10.09
N ILE A 74 1.17 4.64 10.31
CA ILE A 74 0.28 5.59 9.65
C ILE A 74 0.74 7.02 9.92
N ALA A 75 1.14 7.29 11.16
CA ALA A 75 1.60 8.64 11.56
C ALA A 75 2.86 9.07 10.83
N GLN A 76 3.69 8.14 10.36
CA GLN A 76 4.90 8.45 9.61
C GLN A 76 4.65 8.67 8.13
N CYS A 77 3.50 8.24 7.61
CA CYS A 77 3.18 8.42 6.21
C CYS A 77 2.77 9.87 5.93
N ASP A 78 3.02 10.32 4.72
CA ASP A 78 2.67 11.68 4.31
C ASP A 78 1.17 11.87 4.21
N ARG A 79 0.44 10.86 3.75
CA ARG A 79 -1.01 10.94 3.59
C ARG A 79 -1.66 9.61 3.88
N LYS A 80 -2.94 9.67 4.24
CA LYS A 80 -3.82 8.51 4.34
C LYS A 80 -4.74 8.50 3.13
N ILE A 81 -4.91 7.35 2.51
CA ILE A 81 -5.86 7.19 1.41
C ILE A 81 -6.75 5.99 1.67
N THR A 82 -7.89 5.99 1.03
CA THR A 82 -8.87 4.93 1.17
C THR A 82 -9.48 4.58 -0.17
N ILE A 83 -9.91 3.33 -0.32
CA ILE A 83 -10.73 2.90 -1.44
C ILE A 83 -12.17 3.06 -1.00
N PRO A 84 -12.94 3.96 -1.63
CA PRO A 84 -14.34 4.17 -1.23
C PRO A 84 -15.14 2.88 -1.37
N MET A 85 -15.89 2.54 -0.33
CA MET A 85 -16.71 1.34 -0.29
C MET A 85 -18.17 1.73 -0.18
N ARG A 86 -19.02 1.02 -0.90
CA ARG A 86 -20.46 1.16 -0.77
C ARG A 86 -20.99 0.10 0.17
N GLY A 87 -22.02 0.44 0.93
CA GLY A 87 -22.65 -0.49 1.85
C GLY A 87 -21.92 -0.57 3.18
N LYS A 88 -22.07 -1.74 3.84
CA LYS A 88 -21.59 -1.94 5.19
C LYS A 88 -20.24 -2.63 5.30
N ALA A 89 -19.60 -2.91 4.16
CA ALA A 89 -18.28 -3.54 4.18
C ALA A 89 -17.25 -2.57 4.78
N GLU A 90 -16.47 -3.07 5.73
CA GLU A 90 -15.50 -2.24 6.44
C GLU A 90 -14.14 -2.19 5.74
N SER A 91 -13.77 -3.28 5.05
CA SER A 91 -12.49 -3.34 4.37
C SER A 91 -12.53 -4.36 3.24
N LEU A 92 -11.56 -4.26 2.35
CA LEU A 92 -11.31 -5.24 1.32
C LEU A 92 -10.20 -6.18 1.74
N ASN A 93 -10.15 -7.37 1.11
CA ASN A 93 -8.99 -8.23 1.22
C ASN A 93 -7.74 -7.45 0.81
N ALA A 94 -6.63 -7.67 1.52
CA ALA A 94 -5.40 -6.90 1.30
C ALA A 94 -4.87 -7.03 -0.13
N ALA A 95 -4.93 -8.21 -0.74
CA ALA A 95 -4.46 -8.42 -2.10
C ALA A 95 -5.33 -7.68 -3.12
N VAL A 96 -6.64 -7.67 -2.90
CA VAL A 96 -7.59 -6.93 -3.75
C VAL A 96 -7.34 -5.44 -3.61
N ALA A 97 -7.18 -4.96 -2.38
CA ALA A 97 -6.88 -3.55 -2.12
C ALA A 97 -5.58 -3.14 -2.80
N ALA A 98 -4.52 -3.95 -2.66
CA ALA A 98 -3.24 -3.69 -3.30
C ALA A 98 -3.37 -3.59 -4.82
N SER A 99 -4.15 -4.47 -5.43
CA SER A 99 -4.36 -4.47 -6.88
C SER A 99 -5.05 -3.18 -7.34
N ILE A 100 -6.09 -2.74 -6.63
CA ILE A 100 -6.79 -1.50 -6.97
C ILE A 100 -5.86 -0.30 -6.81
N LEU A 101 -5.12 -0.25 -5.72
CA LEU A 101 -4.20 0.86 -5.45
C LEU A 101 -3.09 0.94 -6.49
N MET A 102 -2.51 -0.20 -6.87
CA MET A 102 -1.47 -0.23 -7.91
C MET A 102 -2.02 0.23 -9.25
N TYR A 103 -3.23 -0.16 -9.59
CA TYR A 103 -3.87 0.31 -10.83
C TYR A 103 -4.01 1.84 -10.82
N GLU A 104 -4.48 2.39 -9.70
CA GLU A 104 -4.63 3.84 -9.58
C GLU A 104 -3.28 4.57 -9.63
N MET A 105 -2.22 3.94 -9.15
CA MET A 105 -0.89 4.56 -9.17
C MET A 105 -0.31 4.68 -10.58
N ILE A 106 -0.71 3.82 -11.49
CA ILE A 106 -0.17 3.81 -12.87
C ILE A 106 -1.14 4.39 -13.89
N ARG A 107 -2.37 4.67 -13.47
CA ARG A 107 -3.41 5.18 -14.34
C ARG A 107 -3.13 6.58 -14.88
#